data_6c2558db337144c45e1a684ee323be79
#
_entry.id   6c2558db337144c45e1a684ee323be79
#
_cell.length_a   1.000
_cell.length_b   1.000
_cell.length_c   1.000
_cell.angle_alpha   90.00
_cell.angle_beta   90.00
_cell.angle_gamma   90.00
#
_symmetry.space_group_name_H-M   'P 1'
#
loop_
_entity.id
_entity.type
_entity.pdbx_description
1 polymer ?
#
loop_
_entity_poly.entity_id
_entity_poly.type
_entity_poly.pdbx_seq_one_letter_code
_entity_poly.pdbx_strand_id
1 'polypeptide(L)'
;MRATLLKVTAFLALTGIVVMAQHGNPPDPAKMAQHRIDFLTRQLSLTPQQQQQATSIFGEIGNNAKATHEQMRTAHDNLKAAIQKNDSAGIEQAANTIGALTTQMTVAHAKAQAAFYQILTPDQQAKMNDMESRHRGMGWRRHGGPGGPPPGNSFK
;
A
#
# COMPACT_ATOMS: atom_id res chain seq x y z
N MET A 1 15.83 -62.99 43.38
CA MET A 1 14.46 -62.49 43.44
C MET A 1 14.42 -61.17 42.62
N ARG A 2 13.77 -61.19 41.52
CA ARG A 2 13.92 -60.24 40.44
C ARG A 2 12.80 -59.19 40.49
N ALA A 3 13.19 -57.92 40.67
CA ALA A 3 12.24 -56.80 40.62
C ALA A 3 12.26 -56.24 39.17
N THR A 4 11.14 -56.36 38.48
CA THR A 4 10.88 -55.79 37.14
C THR A 4 10.40 -54.36 37.27
N LEU A 5 11.22 -53.40 36.83
CA LEU A 5 10.88 -51.99 36.73
C LEU A 5 10.06 -51.75 35.45
N LEU A 6 8.80 -51.42 35.62
CA LEU A 6 7.90 -50.98 34.54
C LEU A 6 8.19 -49.52 34.20
N LYS A 7 8.78 -49.26 33.04
CA LYS A 7 8.96 -47.91 32.52
C LYS A 7 7.69 -47.49 31.77
N VAL A 8 6.91 -46.64 32.42
CA VAL A 8 5.80 -45.93 31.77
C VAL A 8 6.37 -44.75 31.04
N THR A 9 6.48 -44.85 29.73
CA THR A 9 6.80 -43.71 28.84
C THR A 9 5.50 -42.97 28.53
N ALA A 10 5.30 -41.81 29.18
CA ALA A 10 4.24 -40.88 28.82
C ALA A 10 4.56 -40.21 27.48
N PHE A 11 3.79 -40.58 26.47
CA PHE A 11 3.84 -39.96 25.12
C PHE A 11 3.02 -38.67 25.17
N LEU A 12 3.69 -37.53 25.36
CA LEU A 12 3.05 -36.22 25.31
C LEU A 12 2.82 -35.87 23.82
N ALA A 13 1.62 -36.10 23.32
CA ALA A 13 1.19 -35.65 21.99
C ALA A 13 1.06 -34.13 22.02
N LEU A 14 2.09 -33.44 21.56
CA LEU A 14 2.06 -32.00 21.28
C LEU A 14 1.26 -31.77 20.03
N THR A 15 -0.06 -31.56 20.16
CA THR A 15 -0.92 -31.09 19.07
C THR A 15 -0.53 -29.65 18.74
N GLY A 16 0.41 -29.50 17.80
CA GLY A 16 0.75 -28.21 17.21
C GLY A 16 -0.46 -27.64 16.48
N ILE A 17 -1.09 -26.62 17.07
CA ILE A 17 -2.05 -25.77 16.39
C ILE A 17 -1.24 -24.99 15.34
N VAL A 18 -1.27 -25.48 14.10
CA VAL A 18 -0.81 -24.70 12.94
C VAL A 18 -1.85 -23.58 12.74
N VAL A 19 -1.61 -22.44 13.35
CA VAL A 19 -2.31 -21.20 13.00
C VAL A 19 -1.84 -20.87 11.57
N MET A 20 -2.61 -21.31 10.58
CA MET A 20 -2.52 -20.81 9.21
C MET A 20 -2.78 -19.31 9.28
N ALA A 21 -1.73 -18.52 9.39
CA ALA A 21 -1.78 -17.09 9.13
C ALA A 21 -2.29 -16.96 7.67
N GLN A 22 -3.57 -16.68 7.52
CA GLN A 22 -4.16 -16.31 6.25
C GLN A 22 -3.51 -14.96 5.87
N HIS A 23 -2.40 -15.04 5.14
CA HIS A 23 -1.87 -13.91 4.42
C HIS A 23 -2.93 -13.61 3.36
N GLY A 24 -3.80 -12.66 3.64
CA GLY A 24 -4.79 -12.19 2.69
C GLY A 24 -4.07 -11.91 1.38
N ASN A 25 -4.53 -12.55 0.32
CA ASN A 25 -3.99 -12.30 -1.02
C ASN A 25 -3.99 -10.80 -1.25
N PRO A 26 -2.88 -10.18 -1.68
CA PRO A 26 -2.88 -8.75 -1.93
C PRO A 26 -4.01 -8.42 -2.90
N PRO A 27 -4.76 -7.35 -2.69
CA PRO A 27 -5.89 -7.02 -3.52
C PRO A 27 -5.45 -6.89 -4.98
N ASP A 28 -6.22 -7.49 -5.88
CA ASP A 28 -5.97 -7.46 -7.33
C ASP A 28 -5.91 -6.00 -7.81
N PRO A 29 -4.78 -5.54 -8.40
CA PRO A 29 -4.62 -4.17 -8.85
C PRO A 29 -5.70 -3.73 -9.85
N ALA A 30 -6.19 -4.64 -10.70
CA ALA A 30 -7.26 -4.35 -11.65
C ALA A 30 -8.58 -4.07 -10.93
N LYS A 31 -8.91 -4.84 -9.89
CA LYS A 31 -10.09 -4.59 -9.05
C LYS A 31 -9.97 -3.28 -8.29
N MET A 32 -8.77 -2.94 -7.80
CA MET A 32 -8.54 -1.65 -7.14
C MET A 32 -8.74 -0.48 -8.09
N ALA A 33 -8.25 -0.58 -9.33
CA ALA A 33 -8.46 0.43 -10.36
C ALA A 33 -9.96 0.60 -10.66
N GLN A 34 -10.70 -0.49 -10.82
CA GLN A 34 -12.14 -0.45 -11.05
C GLN A 34 -12.89 0.18 -9.88
N HIS A 35 -12.62 -0.21 -8.65
CA HIS A 35 -13.23 0.41 -7.47
C HIS A 35 -12.96 1.92 -7.38
N ARG A 36 -11.76 2.36 -7.77
CA ARG A 36 -11.42 3.79 -7.84
C ARG A 36 -12.27 4.51 -8.89
N ILE A 37 -12.43 3.92 -10.07
CA ILE A 37 -13.25 4.49 -11.15
C ILE A 37 -14.71 4.59 -10.71
N ASP A 38 -15.28 3.53 -10.13
CA ASP A 38 -16.65 3.51 -9.63
C ASP A 38 -16.87 4.55 -8.54
N PHE A 39 -15.89 4.73 -7.65
CA PHE A 39 -15.93 5.78 -6.62
C PHE A 39 -15.93 7.17 -7.26
N LEU A 40 -14.96 7.45 -8.15
CA LEU A 40 -14.85 8.75 -8.82
C LEU A 40 -16.09 9.06 -9.68
N THR A 41 -16.65 8.05 -10.34
CA THR A 41 -17.89 8.17 -11.12
C THR A 41 -19.03 8.67 -10.27
N ARG A 42 -19.22 8.11 -9.09
CA ARG A 42 -20.29 8.54 -8.17
C ARG A 42 -20.03 9.92 -7.58
N GLN A 43 -18.79 10.21 -7.19
CA GLN A 43 -18.46 11.48 -6.53
C GLN A 43 -18.46 12.68 -7.48
N LEU A 44 -17.98 12.46 -8.71
CA LEU A 44 -17.85 13.53 -9.72
C LEU A 44 -18.96 13.52 -10.75
N SER A 45 -19.87 12.53 -10.71
CA SER A 45 -20.93 12.34 -11.72
C SER A 45 -20.35 12.26 -13.14
N LEU A 46 -19.36 11.36 -13.34
CA LEU A 46 -18.69 11.22 -14.63
C LEU A 46 -19.67 10.76 -15.71
N THR A 47 -19.57 11.36 -16.89
CA THR A 47 -20.28 10.88 -18.07
C THR A 47 -19.77 9.50 -18.53
N PRO A 48 -20.53 8.72 -19.31
CA PRO A 48 -20.06 7.44 -19.85
C PRO A 48 -18.75 7.56 -20.62
N GLN A 49 -18.55 8.64 -21.37
CA GLN A 49 -17.32 8.91 -22.09
C GLN A 49 -16.14 9.14 -21.14
N GLN A 50 -16.32 9.95 -20.09
CA GLN A 50 -15.29 10.17 -19.06
C GLN A 50 -14.96 8.88 -18.30
N GLN A 51 -15.94 8.02 -18.04
CA GLN A 51 -15.69 6.71 -17.41
C GLN A 51 -14.83 5.81 -18.29
N GLN A 52 -15.08 5.76 -19.60
CA GLN A 52 -14.24 5.00 -20.53
C GLN A 52 -12.81 5.54 -20.58
N GLN A 53 -12.64 6.86 -20.63
CA GLN A 53 -11.32 7.49 -20.59
C GLN A 53 -10.60 7.22 -19.28
N ALA A 54 -11.29 7.33 -18.15
CA ALA A 54 -10.74 7.01 -16.84
C ALA A 54 -10.30 5.53 -16.74
N THR A 55 -11.09 4.62 -17.32
CA THR A 55 -10.75 3.19 -17.37
C THR A 55 -9.46 2.94 -18.16
N SER A 56 -9.29 3.61 -19.29
CA SER A 56 -8.06 3.52 -20.07
C SER A 56 -6.86 4.09 -19.28
N ILE A 57 -7.00 5.30 -18.71
CA ILE A 57 -5.94 5.98 -17.97
C ILE A 57 -5.45 5.17 -16.76
N PHE A 58 -6.38 4.66 -15.94
CA PHE A 58 -6.03 3.92 -14.73
C PHE A 58 -5.76 2.43 -14.99
N GLY A 59 -6.27 1.88 -16.09
CA GLY A 59 -6.02 0.50 -16.49
C GLY A 59 -4.56 0.23 -16.81
N GLU A 60 -3.87 1.18 -17.46
CA GLU A 60 -2.43 1.08 -17.76
C GLU A 60 -1.59 0.94 -16.47
N ILE A 61 -1.96 1.70 -15.42
CA ILE A 61 -1.29 1.58 -14.12
C ILE A 61 -1.57 0.19 -13.52
N GLY A 62 -2.83 -0.27 -13.56
CA GLY A 62 -3.22 -1.57 -13.02
C GLY A 62 -2.47 -2.74 -13.67
N ASN A 63 -2.29 -2.69 -14.98
CA ASN A 63 -1.58 -3.72 -15.74
C ASN A 63 -0.09 -3.83 -15.34
N ASN A 64 0.56 -2.69 -15.09
CA ASN A 64 1.97 -2.64 -14.69
C ASN A 64 2.17 -2.83 -13.18
N ALA A 65 1.14 -2.61 -12.37
CA ALA A 65 1.24 -2.64 -10.91
C ALA A 65 1.69 -4.01 -10.37
N LYS A 66 1.19 -5.11 -10.95
CA LYS A 66 1.55 -6.45 -10.50
C LYS A 66 3.05 -6.71 -10.62
N ALA A 67 3.63 -6.45 -11.79
CA ALA A 67 5.06 -6.64 -12.02
C ALA A 67 5.90 -5.75 -11.09
N THR A 68 5.51 -4.48 -10.93
CA THR A 68 6.20 -3.53 -10.05
C THR A 68 6.11 -3.94 -8.58
N HIS A 69 4.98 -4.46 -8.14
CA HIS A 69 4.82 -4.98 -6.77
C HIS A 69 5.70 -6.20 -6.50
N GLU A 70 5.82 -7.12 -7.46
CA GLU A 70 6.72 -8.27 -7.35
C GLU A 70 8.18 -7.83 -7.28
N GLN A 71 8.60 -6.89 -8.12
CA GLN A 71 9.94 -6.31 -8.08
C GLN A 71 10.21 -5.61 -6.74
N MET A 72 9.26 -4.84 -6.22
CA MET A 72 9.36 -4.16 -4.93
C MET A 72 9.52 -5.17 -3.79
N ARG A 73 8.73 -6.24 -3.79
CA ARG A 73 8.84 -7.32 -2.82
C ARG A 73 10.22 -7.98 -2.86
N THR A 74 10.70 -8.33 -4.05
CA THR A 74 12.05 -8.90 -4.23
C THR A 74 13.13 -7.96 -3.72
N ALA A 75 13.01 -6.65 -3.99
CA ALA A 75 13.98 -5.66 -3.49
C ALA A 75 13.98 -5.57 -1.96
N HIS A 76 12.82 -5.64 -1.31
CA HIS A 76 12.71 -5.69 0.15
C HIS A 76 13.28 -6.99 0.73
N ASP A 77 13.07 -8.14 0.10
CA ASP A 77 13.63 -9.42 0.53
C ASP A 77 15.16 -9.39 0.41
N ASN A 78 15.71 -8.83 -0.66
CA ASN A 78 17.14 -8.61 -0.84
C ASN A 78 17.72 -7.66 0.23
N LEU A 79 17.03 -6.56 0.53
CA LEU A 79 17.42 -5.64 1.60
C LEU A 79 17.49 -6.36 2.95
N LYS A 80 16.47 -7.14 3.27
CA LYS A 80 16.44 -7.94 4.50
C LYS A 80 17.61 -8.93 4.58
N ALA A 81 17.90 -9.63 3.48
CA ALA A 81 19.01 -10.58 3.42
C ALA A 81 20.39 -9.89 3.57
N ALA A 82 20.58 -8.71 2.96
CA ALA A 82 21.79 -7.91 3.09
C ALA A 82 21.99 -7.40 4.53
N ILE A 83 20.93 -6.95 5.21
CA ILE A 83 20.96 -6.54 6.62
C ILE A 83 21.40 -7.71 7.51
N GLN A 84 20.84 -8.92 7.30
CA GLN A 84 21.19 -10.11 8.09
C GLN A 84 22.66 -10.54 7.94
N LYS A 85 23.26 -10.23 6.80
CA LYS A 85 24.68 -10.53 6.48
C LYS A 85 25.61 -9.37 6.81
N ASN A 86 25.09 -8.24 7.29
CA ASN A 86 25.83 -6.98 7.46
C ASN A 86 26.57 -6.55 6.17
N ASP A 87 25.93 -6.77 5.02
CA ASP A 87 26.46 -6.46 3.69
C ASP A 87 26.05 -5.02 3.29
N SER A 88 26.95 -4.08 3.53
CA SER A 88 26.70 -2.64 3.23
C SER A 88 26.44 -2.41 1.74
N ALA A 89 27.17 -3.07 0.84
CA ALA A 89 26.99 -2.91 -0.60
C ALA A 89 25.64 -3.45 -1.05
N GLY A 90 25.21 -4.61 -0.53
CA GLY A 90 23.90 -5.19 -0.78
C GLY A 90 22.76 -4.31 -0.24
N ILE A 91 22.94 -3.66 0.91
CA ILE A 91 21.97 -2.71 1.48
C ILE A 91 21.81 -1.50 0.55
N GLU A 92 22.90 -0.89 0.09
CA GLU A 92 22.85 0.25 -0.82
C GLU A 92 22.18 -0.10 -2.16
N GLN A 93 22.55 -1.25 -2.74
CA GLN A 93 21.96 -1.72 -4.00
C GLN A 93 20.45 -1.95 -3.86
N ALA A 94 20.01 -2.62 -2.81
CA ALA A 94 18.59 -2.87 -2.55
C ALA A 94 17.81 -1.57 -2.30
N ALA A 95 18.38 -0.64 -1.52
CA ALA A 95 17.79 0.66 -1.26
C ALA A 95 17.64 1.50 -2.54
N ASN A 96 18.66 1.53 -3.39
CA ASN A 96 18.61 2.20 -4.70
C ASN A 96 17.52 1.60 -5.59
N THR A 97 17.38 0.27 -5.61
CA THR A 97 16.32 -0.42 -6.37
C THR A 97 14.93 -0.03 -5.86
N ILE A 98 14.72 -0.02 -4.55
CA ILE A 98 13.46 0.41 -3.92
C ILE A 98 13.17 1.88 -4.27
N GLY A 99 14.17 2.74 -4.21
CA GLY A 99 14.05 4.15 -4.58
C GLY A 99 13.63 4.35 -6.04
N ALA A 100 14.28 3.64 -6.97
CA ALA A 100 13.96 3.70 -8.40
C ALA A 100 12.53 3.22 -8.69
N LEU A 101 12.12 2.09 -8.11
CA LEU A 101 10.76 1.55 -8.25
C LEU A 101 9.71 2.50 -7.66
N THR A 102 9.98 3.09 -6.50
CA THR A 102 9.11 4.08 -5.85
C THR A 102 8.95 5.32 -6.74
N THR A 103 10.03 5.82 -7.32
CA THR A 103 10.01 6.94 -8.26
C THR A 103 9.17 6.60 -9.49
N GLN A 104 9.39 5.43 -10.09
CA GLN A 104 8.63 4.98 -11.25
C GLN A 104 7.11 4.91 -10.95
N MET A 105 6.73 4.33 -9.83
CA MET A 105 5.32 4.26 -9.40
C MET A 105 4.73 5.66 -9.19
N THR A 106 5.46 6.53 -8.51
CA THR A 106 5.02 7.91 -8.24
C THR A 106 4.78 8.69 -9.53
N VAL A 107 5.72 8.60 -10.48
CA VAL A 107 5.60 9.26 -11.78
C VAL A 107 4.41 8.70 -12.57
N ALA A 108 4.22 7.38 -12.60
CA ALA A 108 3.10 6.75 -13.30
C ALA A 108 1.75 7.22 -12.71
N HIS A 109 1.62 7.22 -11.38
CA HIS A 109 0.41 7.70 -10.69
C HIS A 109 0.16 9.19 -10.95
N ALA A 110 1.19 10.03 -10.86
CA ALA A 110 1.06 11.46 -11.10
C ALA A 110 0.63 11.79 -12.54
N LYS A 111 1.22 11.10 -13.53
CA LYS A 111 0.83 11.24 -14.93
C LYS A 111 -0.62 10.83 -15.17
N ALA A 112 -1.05 9.72 -14.64
CA ALA A 112 -2.45 9.28 -14.78
C ALA A 112 -3.42 10.22 -14.05
N GLN A 113 -3.05 10.75 -12.90
CA GLN A 113 -3.87 11.75 -12.20
C GLN A 113 -3.96 13.04 -13.01
N ALA A 114 -2.87 13.49 -13.60
CA ALA A 114 -2.86 14.66 -14.49
C ALA A 114 -3.74 14.43 -15.73
N ALA A 115 -3.60 13.27 -16.40
CA ALA A 115 -4.43 12.92 -17.56
C ALA A 115 -5.93 12.83 -17.16
N PHE A 116 -6.25 12.24 -16.01
CA PHE A 116 -7.62 12.21 -15.52
C PHE A 116 -8.17 13.62 -15.25
N TYR A 117 -7.37 14.48 -14.63
CA TYR A 117 -7.79 15.87 -14.35
C TYR A 117 -8.15 16.64 -15.64
N GLN A 118 -7.47 16.38 -16.75
CA GLN A 118 -7.73 17.02 -18.03
C GLN A 118 -9.07 16.64 -18.69
N ILE A 119 -9.62 15.49 -18.38
CA ILE A 119 -10.93 15.05 -18.90
C ILE A 119 -12.10 15.56 -18.07
N LEU A 120 -11.85 16.18 -16.93
CA LEU A 120 -12.88 16.71 -16.02
C LEU A 120 -13.31 18.13 -16.46
N THR A 121 -14.60 18.42 -16.27
CA THR A 121 -15.12 19.79 -16.34
C THR A 121 -14.60 20.65 -15.19
N PRO A 122 -14.64 22.00 -15.28
CA PRO A 122 -14.23 22.87 -14.18
C PRO A 122 -14.92 22.57 -12.85
N ASP A 123 -16.23 22.28 -12.89
CA ASP A 123 -17.00 21.93 -11.67
C ASP A 123 -16.55 20.59 -11.07
N GLN A 124 -16.23 19.59 -11.91
CA GLN A 124 -15.70 18.31 -11.47
C GLN A 124 -14.29 18.45 -10.89
N GLN A 125 -13.46 19.32 -11.49
CA GLN A 125 -12.13 19.64 -10.97
C GLN A 125 -12.22 20.29 -9.58
N ALA A 126 -13.14 21.23 -9.38
CA ALA A 126 -13.36 21.87 -8.09
C ALA A 126 -13.79 20.84 -7.01
N LYS A 127 -14.72 19.93 -7.36
CA LYS A 127 -15.13 18.84 -6.45
C LYS A 127 -13.97 17.89 -6.12
N MET A 128 -13.12 17.56 -7.10
CA MET A 128 -11.97 16.70 -6.89
C MET A 128 -10.96 17.33 -5.92
N ASN A 129 -10.66 18.61 -6.11
CA ASN A 129 -9.76 19.37 -5.23
C ASN A 129 -10.28 19.44 -3.80
N ASP A 130 -11.60 19.63 -3.61
CA ASP A 130 -12.22 19.60 -2.29
C ASP A 130 -12.12 18.22 -1.62
N MET A 131 -12.36 17.14 -2.35
CA MET A 131 -12.17 15.78 -1.82
C MET A 131 -10.71 15.52 -1.39
N GLU A 132 -9.74 15.94 -2.18
CA GLU A 132 -8.31 15.77 -1.85
C GLU A 132 -7.92 16.57 -0.60
N SER A 133 -8.43 17.79 -0.47
CA SER A 133 -8.18 18.65 0.71
C SER A 133 -8.71 18.03 2.00
N ARG A 134 -9.91 17.46 1.94
CA ARG A 134 -10.54 16.75 3.09
C ARG A 134 -9.73 15.50 3.48
N HIS A 135 -9.24 14.73 2.51
CA HIS A 135 -8.42 13.55 2.80
C HIS A 135 -7.08 13.91 3.46
N ARG A 136 -6.43 14.99 3.03
CA ARG A 136 -5.20 15.50 3.69
C ARG A 136 -5.47 15.93 5.13
N GLY A 137 -6.58 16.61 5.38
CA GLY A 137 -6.97 17.05 6.73
C GLY A 137 -7.27 15.90 7.71
N MET A 138 -7.83 14.79 7.22
CA MET A 138 -8.12 13.61 8.06
C MET A 138 -6.85 12.79 8.38
N GLY A 139 -5.85 12.76 7.49
CA GLY A 139 -4.59 12.05 7.71
C GLY A 139 -3.81 12.58 8.90
N TRP A 140 -3.78 13.89 9.06
CA TRP A 140 -3.09 14.55 10.18
C TRP A 140 -3.74 14.28 11.53
N ARG A 141 -5.06 14.12 11.58
CA ARG A 141 -5.79 13.84 12.84
C ARG A 141 -5.65 12.38 13.31
N ARG A 142 -5.36 11.43 12.42
CA ARG A 142 -5.25 10.00 12.78
C ARG A 142 -3.87 9.58 13.26
N HIS A 143 -2.83 10.27 12.85
CA HIS A 143 -1.47 10.07 13.36
C HIS A 143 -1.19 11.19 14.35
N GLY A 144 -1.77 11.10 15.56
CA GLY A 144 -1.51 12.00 16.66
C GLY A 144 0.00 12.04 16.95
N GLY A 145 0.74 12.87 16.20
CA GLY A 145 2.10 13.23 16.51
C GLY A 145 2.12 14.04 17.81
N PRO A 146 3.04 13.77 18.74
CA PRO A 146 3.25 14.62 19.92
C PRO A 146 3.83 15.94 19.45
N GLY A 147 3.01 17.00 19.32
CA GLY A 147 3.46 18.32 18.92
C GLY A 147 2.40 19.19 18.28
N GLY A 148 1.20 19.26 18.87
CA GLY A 148 0.31 20.39 18.60
C GLY A 148 1.00 21.68 19.05
N PRO A 149 0.85 22.82 18.33
CA PRO A 149 1.40 24.10 18.80
C PRO A 149 0.82 24.38 20.20
N PRO A 150 1.65 24.90 21.13
CA PRO A 150 1.17 25.25 22.47
C PRO A 150 0.07 26.31 22.34
N PRO A 151 -0.94 26.30 23.24
CA PRO A 151 -1.98 27.31 23.25
C PRO A 151 -1.31 28.68 23.43
N GLY A 152 -1.61 29.59 22.49
CA GLY A 152 -1.03 30.92 22.46
C GLY A 152 -1.20 31.62 23.78
N ASN A 153 -0.09 31.99 24.41
CA ASN A 153 -0.05 32.96 25.50
C ASN A 153 -0.51 34.32 24.97
N SER A 154 -1.74 34.67 25.29
CA SER A 154 -2.20 36.04 25.18
C SER A 154 -1.49 36.86 26.22
N PHE A 155 -0.41 37.54 25.84
CA PHE A 155 0.14 38.64 26.66
C PHE A 155 -0.79 39.83 26.48
N LYS A 156 -1.41 40.22 27.60
CA LYS A 156 -1.96 41.57 27.81
C LYS A 156 -0.83 42.57 27.94
#